data_124cfbb7f74ac79db1dc2d4d3876a11e
#
_entry.id   124cfbb7f74ac79db1dc2d4d3876a11e
#
_cell.length_a   1.000
_cell.length_b   1.000
_cell.length_c   1.000
_cell.angle_alpha   90.00
_cell.angle_beta   90.00
_cell.angle_gamma   90.00
#
_symmetry.space_group_name_H-M   'P 1'
#
loop_
_entity.id
_entity.type
_entity.pdbx_description
1 polymer ?
#
loop_
_entity_poly.entity_id
_entity_poly.type
_entity_poly.pdbx_seq_one_letter_code
_entity_poly.pdbx_strand_id
1 'polypeptide(L)'
;MDNNTVYEWILNTTFTVSARSQSLYRMAPYLIPLLRTGDEILDLCCGSGPMSFWFEEHGAMVTGIDFAPYMINLARQEASKRNSRVQFIEADIFTHDLGQDCYDLVSCFGNSISDFPLSNYVKLVKKVADSLKPGGHFTLEYHDGSYHAMQGTKQREGVYQESPELVTFAFKEYLPEIGASVNIIRNETRGEEYERKSYAYTVPVVHTITGIVLTREQHIILDENHFLDIFTK
;
A
#
# COMPACT_ATOMS: atom_id res chain seq x y z
N MET A 1 10.67 3.97 19.08
CA MET A 1 9.81 2.87 18.61
C MET A 1 9.96 2.77 17.11
N ASP A 2 10.03 1.58 16.56
CA ASP A 2 10.12 1.38 15.11
C ASP A 2 8.72 1.28 14.48
N ASN A 3 8.67 1.38 13.15
CA ASN A 3 7.42 1.30 12.40
C ASN A 3 6.64 -0.01 12.67
N ASN A 4 7.34 -1.08 13.03
CA ASN A 4 6.75 -2.38 13.29
C ASN A 4 5.78 -2.36 14.48
N THR A 5 6.15 -1.66 15.56
CA THR A 5 5.29 -1.50 16.75
C THR A 5 3.99 -0.75 16.41
N VAL A 6 4.06 0.25 15.53
CA VAL A 6 2.88 1.01 15.09
C VAL A 6 1.93 0.14 14.28
N TYR A 7 2.46 -0.72 13.42
CA TYR A 7 1.62 -1.66 12.67
C TYR A 7 0.96 -2.70 13.58
N GLU A 8 1.62 -3.13 14.65
CA GLU A 8 0.97 -3.98 15.68
C GLU A 8 -0.23 -3.29 16.32
N TRP A 9 -0.15 -1.99 16.60
CA TRP A 9 -1.25 -1.27 17.23
C TRP A 9 -2.44 -1.05 16.29
N ILE A 10 -2.15 -0.52 15.10
CA ILE A 10 -3.18 -0.07 14.15
C ILE A 10 -3.87 -1.27 13.48
N LEU A 11 -3.17 -2.38 13.30
CA LEU A 11 -3.61 -3.42 12.35
C LEU A 11 -4.28 -4.61 13.00
N ASN A 12 -4.29 -4.69 14.34
CA ASN A 12 -5.07 -5.73 15.02
C ASN A 12 -6.59 -5.61 14.77
N THR A 13 -7.08 -4.48 14.22
CA THR A 13 -8.52 -4.28 14.04
C THR A 13 -8.95 -3.50 12.80
N THR A 14 -8.22 -2.49 12.34
CA THR A 14 -8.67 -1.59 11.27
C THR A 14 -8.53 -2.15 9.86
N PHE A 15 -7.69 -3.14 9.68
CA PHE A 15 -7.57 -3.89 8.43
C PHE A 15 -8.27 -5.25 8.50
N THR A 16 -9.33 -5.33 9.29
CA THR A 16 -10.25 -6.46 9.15
C THR A 16 -10.74 -6.52 7.72
N VAL A 17 -10.99 -7.73 7.28
CA VAL A 17 -11.52 -8.11 5.96
C VAL A 17 -12.61 -7.15 5.42
N SER A 18 -13.34 -6.45 6.30
CA SER A 18 -14.47 -5.58 5.90
C SER A 18 -14.08 -4.24 5.26
N ALA A 19 -13.09 -3.52 5.76
CA ALA A 19 -12.72 -2.22 5.19
C ALA A 19 -11.96 -2.37 3.86
N ARG A 20 -11.06 -3.37 3.77
CA ARG A 20 -10.41 -3.73 2.51
C ARG A 20 -11.37 -4.38 1.52
N SER A 21 -12.42 -5.07 1.98
CA SER A 21 -13.46 -5.61 1.10
C SER A 21 -14.19 -4.52 0.33
N GLN A 22 -14.41 -3.33 0.90
CA GLN A 22 -15.04 -2.22 0.18
C GLN A 22 -14.12 -1.61 -0.87
N SER A 23 -12.84 -1.36 -0.55
CA SER A 23 -11.87 -0.87 -1.51
C SER A 23 -11.66 -1.88 -2.63
N LEU A 24 -11.47 -3.14 -2.29
CA LEU A 24 -11.33 -4.23 -3.24
C LEU A 24 -12.56 -4.36 -4.16
N TYR A 25 -13.77 -4.27 -3.61
CA TYR A 25 -15.01 -4.32 -4.41
C TYR A 25 -15.05 -3.22 -5.47
N ARG A 26 -14.55 -2.02 -5.14
CA ARG A 26 -14.47 -0.90 -6.10
C ARG A 26 -13.38 -1.11 -7.15
N MET A 27 -12.25 -1.73 -6.80
CA MET A 27 -11.12 -1.96 -7.71
C MET A 27 -11.30 -3.19 -8.60
N ALA A 28 -11.99 -4.22 -8.11
CA ALA A 28 -12.12 -5.51 -8.80
C ALA A 28 -12.57 -5.41 -10.27
N PRO A 29 -13.54 -4.56 -10.67
CA PRO A 29 -13.94 -4.41 -12.08
C PRO A 29 -12.80 -3.99 -13.02
N TYR A 30 -11.80 -3.30 -12.49
CA TYR A 30 -10.64 -2.81 -13.25
C TYR A 30 -9.44 -3.75 -13.18
N LEU A 31 -9.32 -4.52 -12.10
CA LEU A 31 -8.24 -5.47 -11.90
C LEU A 31 -8.49 -6.82 -12.58
N ILE A 32 -9.73 -7.34 -12.51
CA ILE A 32 -10.08 -8.65 -13.11
C ILE A 32 -9.71 -8.74 -14.60
N PRO A 33 -9.96 -7.72 -15.45
CA PRO A 33 -9.58 -7.80 -16.86
C PRO A 33 -8.08 -7.92 -17.13
N LEU A 34 -7.24 -7.57 -16.17
CA LEU A 34 -5.78 -7.67 -16.27
C LEU A 34 -5.26 -9.07 -15.92
N LEU A 35 -6.08 -9.92 -15.27
CA LEU A 35 -5.65 -11.19 -14.70
C LEU A 35 -5.86 -12.35 -15.65
N ARG A 36 -4.86 -13.25 -15.71
CA ARG A 36 -4.94 -14.54 -16.38
C ARG A 36 -4.49 -15.63 -15.42
N THR A 37 -5.07 -16.81 -15.57
CA THR A 37 -4.63 -17.97 -14.78
C THR A 37 -3.16 -18.28 -15.08
N GLY A 38 -2.38 -18.36 -14.01
CA GLY A 38 -0.94 -18.61 -14.07
C GLY A 38 -0.07 -17.36 -14.16
N ASP A 39 -0.67 -16.14 -14.15
CA ASP A 39 0.12 -14.91 -14.06
C ASP A 39 0.98 -14.87 -12.79
N GLU A 40 2.21 -14.43 -12.94
CA GLU A 40 3.13 -14.13 -11.83
C GLU A 40 2.86 -12.73 -11.31
N ILE A 41 2.41 -12.61 -10.07
CA ILE A 41 2.05 -11.33 -9.46
C ILE A 41 2.94 -11.03 -8.26
N LEU A 42 3.43 -9.78 -8.20
CA LEU A 42 4.14 -9.24 -7.05
C LEU A 42 3.25 -8.23 -6.32
N ASP A 43 2.92 -8.51 -5.07
CA ASP A 43 2.14 -7.62 -4.20
C ASP A 43 3.08 -6.90 -3.22
N LEU A 44 3.37 -5.64 -3.49
CA LEU A 44 4.27 -4.80 -2.70
C LEU A 44 3.52 -4.18 -1.52
N CYS A 45 4.16 -4.17 -0.34
CA CYS A 45 3.56 -3.72 0.91
C CYS A 45 2.27 -4.50 1.21
N CYS A 46 2.35 -5.82 1.04
CA CYS A 46 1.20 -6.72 1.06
C CYS A 46 0.49 -6.79 2.42
N GLY A 47 1.14 -6.32 3.50
CA GLY A 47 0.64 -6.42 4.86
C GLY A 47 0.32 -7.86 5.26
N SER A 48 -0.89 -8.11 5.78
CA SER A 48 -1.37 -9.45 6.12
C SER A 48 -1.89 -10.25 4.91
N GLY A 49 -1.66 -9.80 3.69
CA GLY A 49 -1.88 -10.52 2.45
C GLY A 49 -3.28 -10.52 1.84
N PRO A 50 -4.22 -9.63 2.19
CA PRO A 50 -5.59 -9.71 1.68
C PRO A 50 -5.69 -9.61 0.16
N MET A 51 -4.86 -8.77 -0.47
CA MET A 51 -4.80 -8.64 -1.93
C MET A 51 -4.08 -9.82 -2.55
N SER A 52 -3.00 -10.28 -1.92
CA SER A 52 -2.27 -11.46 -2.37
C SER A 52 -3.18 -12.70 -2.44
N PHE A 53 -4.02 -12.92 -1.43
CA PHE A 53 -5.00 -14.01 -1.46
C PHE A 53 -6.07 -13.80 -2.53
N TRP A 54 -6.53 -12.57 -2.71
CA TRP A 54 -7.51 -12.27 -3.74
C TRP A 54 -6.96 -12.56 -5.15
N PHE A 55 -5.71 -12.21 -5.43
CA PHE A 55 -5.07 -12.56 -6.71
C PHE A 55 -4.92 -14.08 -6.88
N GLU A 56 -4.55 -14.81 -5.82
CA GLU A 56 -4.48 -16.26 -5.86
C GLU A 56 -5.85 -16.89 -6.15
N GLU A 57 -6.94 -16.38 -5.55
CA GLU A 57 -8.31 -16.82 -5.82
C GLU A 57 -8.73 -16.61 -7.28
N HIS A 58 -8.07 -15.68 -8.00
CA HIS A 58 -8.24 -15.46 -9.45
C HIS A 58 -7.24 -16.24 -10.31
N GLY A 59 -6.51 -17.18 -9.72
CA GLY A 59 -5.66 -18.13 -10.44
C GLY A 59 -4.22 -17.70 -10.64
N ALA A 60 -3.77 -16.62 -10.03
CA ALA A 60 -2.40 -16.15 -10.13
C ALA A 60 -1.44 -16.90 -9.19
N MET A 61 -0.15 -16.89 -9.53
CA MET A 61 0.97 -17.24 -8.65
C MET A 61 1.48 -15.95 -8.00
N VAL A 62 1.40 -15.86 -6.67
CA VAL A 62 1.58 -14.58 -5.99
C VAL A 62 2.76 -14.61 -5.02
N THR A 63 3.58 -13.56 -5.10
CA THR A 63 4.59 -13.23 -4.10
C THR A 63 4.19 -11.92 -3.43
N GLY A 64 3.98 -11.95 -2.10
CA GLY A 64 3.73 -10.76 -1.29
C GLY A 64 4.97 -10.36 -0.52
N ILE A 65 5.33 -9.08 -0.57
CA ILE A 65 6.48 -8.52 0.17
C ILE A 65 5.99 -7.44 1.12
N ASP A 66 6.42 -7.54 2.38
CA ASP A 66 6.25 -6.48 3.37
C ASP A 66 7.47 -6.43 4.30
N PHE A 67 7.82 -5.24 4.79
CA PHE A 67 8.97 -5.09 5.68
C PHE A 67 8.62 -5.38 7.15
N ALA A 68 7.33 -5.41 7.51
CA ALA A 68 6.86 -5.58 8.88
C ALA A 68 6.76 -7.07 9.25
N PRO A 69 7.63 -7.59 10.14
CA PRO A 69 7.63 -9.00 10.55
C PRO A 69 6.26 -9.44 11.11
N TYR A 70 5.61 -8.57 11.87
CA TYR A 70 4.29 -8.83 12.43
C TYR A 70 3.25 -9.13 11.33
N MET A 71 3.23 -8.32 10.27
CA MET A 71 2.30 -8.47 9.16
C MET A 71 2.56 -9.75 8.37
N ILE A 72 3.83 -10.02 8.07
CA ILE A 72 4.22 -11.26 7.36
C ILE A 72 3.90 -12.50 8.19
N ASN A 73 4.05 -12.46 9.50
CA ASN A 73 3.65 -13.56 10.36
C ASN A 73 2.13 -13.80 10.31
N LEU A 74 1.31 -12.74 10.34
CA LEU A 74 -0.15 -12.86 10.16
C LEU A 74 -0.49 -13.43 8.78
N ALA A 75 0.15 -12.94 7.72
CA ALA A 75 -0.06 -13.43 6.35
C ALA A 75 0.25 -14.92 6.22
N ARG A 76 1.38 -15.38 6.77
CA ARG A 76 1.77 -16.80 6.77
C ARG A 76 0.83 -17.68 7.59
N GLN A 77 0.34 -17.19 8.73
CA GLN A 77 -0.66 -17.91 9.52
C GLN A 77 -1.98 -18.06 8.75
N GLU A 78 -2.41 -17.00 8.08
CA GLU A 78 -3.64 -17.04 7.28
C GLU A 78 -3.48 -17.92 6.04
N ALA A 79 -2.31 -17.87 5.37
CA ALA A 79 -1.98 -18.76 4.27
C ALA A 79 -2.06 -20.24 4.67
N SER A 80 -1.53 -20.56 5.85
CA SER A 80 -1.61 -21.94 6.40
C SER A 80 -3.05 -22.39 6.62
N LYS A 81 -3.91 -21.53 7.18
CA LYS A 81 -5.35 -21.85 7.39
C LYS A 81 -6.11 -22.09 6.09
N ARG A 82 -5.76 -21.34 5.03
CA ARG A 82 -6.41 -21.43 3.71
C ARG A 82 -5.82 -22.50 2.81
N ASN A 83 -4.70 -23.15 3.20
CA ASN A 83 -3.87 -23.95 2.30
C ASN A 83 -3.43 -23.17 1.05
N SER A 84 -3.14 -21.90 1.22
CA SER A 84 -2.71 -20.97 0.16
C SER A 84 -1.27 -21.28 -0.28
N ARG A 85 -0.97 -21.01 -1.56
CA ARG A 85 0.38 -21.14 -2.14
C ARG A 85 1.10 -19.80 -2.25
N VAL A 86 0.49 -18.70 -1.81
CA VAL A 86 1.11 -17.38 -1.81
C VAL A 86 2.42 -17.41 -1.03
N GLN A 87 3.47 -16.89 -1.63
CA GLN A 87 4.78 -16.74 -0.98
C GLN A 87 4.85 -15.38 -0.29
N PHE A 88 5.07 -15.37 1.04
CA PHE A 88 5.22 -14.13 1.80
C PHE A 88 6.66 -13.94 2.24
N ILE A 89 7.26 -12.81 1.80
CA ILE A 89 8.65 -12.44 2.04
C ILE A 89 8.70 -11.22 2.96
N GLU A 90 9.41 -11.36 4.08
CA GLU A 90 9.76 -10.25 4.94
C GLU A 90 10.99 -9.56 4.36
N ALA A 91 10.80 -8.38 3.76
CA ALA A 91 11.88 -7.63 3.15
C ALA A 91 11.53 -6.15 2.93
N ASP A 92 12.55 -5.30 2.94
CA ASP A 92 12.44 -3.91 2.49
C ASP A 92 12.48 -3.86 0.96
N ILE A 93 11.38 -3.43 0.34
CA ILE A 93 11.23 -3.33 -1.12
C ILE A 93 12.26 -2.43 -1.80
N PHE A 94 12.89 -1.50 -1.05
CA PHE A 94 13.92 -0.61 -1.60
C PHE A 94 15.28 -1.28 -1.72
N THR A 95 15.56 -2.28 -0.90
CA THR A 95 16.83 -3.03 -0.87
C THR A 95 16.74 -4.45 -1.42
N HIS A 96 15.55 -5.08 -1.31
CA HIS A 96 15.30 -6.42 -1.85
C HIS A 96 15.34 -6.42 -3.38
N ASP A 97 15.94 -7.44 -4.00
CA ASP A 97 15.91 -7.61 -5.45
C ASP A 97 14.51 -8.10 -5.89
N LEU A 98 13.85 -7.34 -6.75
CA LEU A 98 12.53 -7.71 -7.29
C LEU A 98 12.62 -8.58 -8.55
N GLY A 99 13.83 -8.85 -9.05
CA GLY A 99 14.06 -9.57 -10.31
C GLY A 99 13.91 -8.66 -11.54
N GLN A 100 14.08 -9.27 -12.71
CA GLN A 100 13.96 -8.61 -14.01
C GLN A 100 13.03 -9.40 -14.92
N ASP A 101 12.06 -8.72 -15.55
CA ASP A 101 11.08 -9.31 -16.46
C ASP A 101 10.37 -10.57 -15.90
N CYS A 102 10.05 -10.55 -14.58
CA CYS A 102 9.52 -11.70 -13.85
C CYS A 102 8.01 -11.69 -13.72
N TYR A 103 7.38 -10.50 -13.63
CA TYR A 103 5.99 -10.39 -13.25
C TYR A 103 5.09 -9.89 -14.36
N ASP A 104 3.89 -10.48 -14.46
CA ASP A 104 2.83 -10.03 -15.35
C ASP A 104 2.12 -8.80 -14.76
N LEU A 105 2.03 -8.75 -13.40
CA LEU A 105 1.47 -7.62 -12.68
C LEU A 105 2.25 -7.37 -11.38
N VAL A 106 2.50 -6.09 -11.09
CA VAL A 106 2.98 -5.63 -9.79
C VAL A 106 1.92 -4.73 -9.18
N SER A 107 1.57 -4.94 -7.92
CA SER A 107 0.60 -4.12 -7.18
C SER A 107 1.25 -3.40 -6.00
N CYS A 108 0.72 -2.21 -5.67
CA CYS A 108 1.04 -1.49 -4.44
C CYS A 108 -0.22 -0.77 -3.96
N PHE A 109 -0.87 -1.33 -2.95
CA PHE A 109 -2.17 -0.88 -2.47
C PHE A 109 -2.13 -0.39 -1.02
N GLY A 110 -3.28 0.11 -0.53
CA GLY A 110 -3.42 0.57 0.86
C GLY A 110 -2.78 1.93 1.11
N ASN A 111 -2.66 2.78 0.07
CA ASN A 111 -2.01 4.09 0.17
C ASN A 111 -0.56 4.01 0.69
N SER A 112 0.12 2.88 0.48
CA SER A 112 1.46 2.63 1.02
C SER A 112 2.51 3.64 0.57
N ILE A 113 2.31 4.27 -0.61
CA ILE A 113 3.24 5.31 -1.09
C ILE A 113 3.32 6.51 -0.14
N SER A 114 2.28 6.78 0.65
CA SER A 114 2.31 7.88 1.62
C SER A 114 3.35 7.70 2.73
N ASP A 115 3.88 6.50 2.91
CA ASP A 115 4.95 6.22 3.86
C ASP A 115 6.36 6.38 3.22
N PHE A 116 6.45 6.68 1.92
CA PHE A 116 7.70 6.77 1.19
C PHE A 116 8.12 8.22 0.93
N PRO A 117 9.37 8.61 1.25
CA PRO A 117 9.96 9.81 0.70
C PRO A 117 9.93 9.79 -0.84
N LEU A 118 9.80 10.96 -1.47
CA LEU A 118 9.72 11.08 -2.92
C LEU A 118 10.89 10.37 -3.64
N SER A 119 12.10 10.47 -3.10
CA SER A 119 13.30 9.79 -3.63
C SER A 119 13.16 8.26 -3.62
N ASN A 120 12.46 7.71 -2.64
CA ASN A 120 12.22 6.27 -2.54
C ASN A 120 11.14 5.84 -3.53
N TYR A 121 10.10 6.65 -3.73
CA TYR A 121 9.08 6.36 -4.74
C TYR A 121 9.69 6.33 -6.16
N VAL A 122 10.58 7.28 -6.49
CA VAL A 122 11.33 7.26 -7.76
C VAL A 122 12.14 5.97 -7.94
N LYS A 123 12.81 5.50 -6.88
CA LYS A 123 13.55 4.23 -6.92
C LYS A 123 12.63 3.04 -7.11
N LEU A 124 11.50 3.03 -6.38
CA LEU A 124 10.50 1.96 -6.47
C LEU A 124 9.96 1.81 -7.88
N VAL A 125 9.53 2.91 -8.50
CA VAL A 125 8.97 2.90 -9.86
C VAL A 125 9.95 2.32 -10.89
N LYS A 126 11.26 2.63 -10.76
CA LYS A 126 12.28 2.02 -11.61
C LYS A 126 12.41 0.52 -11.38
N LYS A 127 12.48 0.08 -10.11
CA LYS A 127 12.55 -1.34 -9.77
C LYS A 127 11.32 -2.11 -10.26
N VAL A 128 10.14 -1.52 -10.15
CA VAL A 128 8.88 -2.07 -10.67
C VAL A 128 8.96 -2.21 -12.18
N ALA A 129 9.38 -1.17 -12.90
CA ALA A 129 9.53 -1.22 -14.35
C ALA A 129 10.52 -2.31 -14.79
N ASP A 130 11.65 -2.48 -14.07
CA ASP A 130 12.62 -3.52 -14.36
C ASP A 130 12.06 -4.93 -14.11
N SER A 131 11.27 -5.12 -13.06
CA SER A 131 10.71 -6.40 -12.65
C SER A 131 9.51 -6.86 -13.51
N LEU A 132 8.80 -5.94 -14.14
CA LEU A 132 7.69 -6.24 -15.03
C LEU A 132 8.15 -6.86 -16.34
N LYS A 133 7.44 -7.87 -16.83
CA LYS A 133 7.56 -8.38 -18.20
C LYS A 133 7.15 -7.29 -19.21
N PRO A 134 7.66 -7.34 -20.46
CA PRO A 134 7.11 -6.48 -21.52
C PRO A 134 5.59 -6.67 -21.66
N GLY A 135 4.83 -5.56 -21.58
CA GLY A 135 3.38 -5.58 -21.56
C GLY A 135 2.77 -5.92 -20.20
N GLY A 136 3.56 -6.08 -19.16
CA GLY A 136 3.10 -6.26 -17.79
C GLY A 136 2.59 -4.97 -17.17
N HIS A 137 1.76 -5.09 -16.12
CA HIS A 137 1.05 -3.95 -15.53
C HIS A 137 1.54 -3.60 -14.13
N PHE A 138 1.63 -2.31 -13.83
CA PHE A 138 1.75 -1.80 -12.47
C PHE A 138 0.43 -1.17 -12.05
N THR A 139 -0.14 -1.65 -10.94
CA THR A 139 -1.37 -1.13 -10.36
C THR A 139 -1.08 -0.46 -9.04
N LEU A 140 -1.46 0.80 -8.91
CA LEU A 140 -1.19 1.65 -7.76
C LEU A 140 -2.47 2.24 -7.20
N GLU A 141 -2.75 1.98 -5.93
CA GLU A 141 -3.84 2.61 -5.19
C GLU A 141 -3.27 3.64 -4.22
N TYR A 142 -3.84 4.85 -4.24
CA TYR A 142 -3.38 5.94 -3.39
C TYR A 142 -4.46 7.00 -3.14
N HIS A 143 -4.23 7.84 -2.13
CA HIS A 143 -5.01 9.03 -1.88
C HIS A 143 -4.23 10.29 -2.29
N ASP A 144 -4.93 11.27 -2.89
CA ASP A 144 -4.33 12.57 -3.18
C ASP A 144 -4.10 13.35 -1.88
N GLY A 145 -2.84 13.53 -1.53
CA GLY A 145 -2.46 14.22 -0.29
C GLY A 145 -2.83 15.70 -0.26
N SER A 146 -3.06 16.34 -1.42
CA SER A 146 -3.48 17.74 -1.48
C SER A 146 -4.93 17.93 -1.06
N TYR A 147 -5.78 16.92 -1.23
CA TYR A 147 -7.19 16.97 -0.84
C TYR A 147 -7.36 17.34 0.63
N HIS A 148 -6.66 16.64 1.52
CA HIS A 148 -6.73 16.93 2.95
C HIS A 148 -6.16 18.30 3.32
N ALA A 149 -5.14 18.76 2.62
CA ALA A 149 -4.57 20.08 2.80
C ALA A 149 -5.55 21.19 2.37
N MET A 150 -6.28 20.99 1.27
CA MET A 150 -7.23 21.95 0.72
C MET A 150 -8.57 21.98 1.47
N GLN A 151 -9.03 20.86 2.01
CA GLN A 151 -10.25 20.79 2.83
C GLN A 151 -10.11 21.55 4.16
N GLY A 152 -8.91 22.06 4.46
CA GLY A 152 -8.60 22.73 5.71
C GLY A 152 -8.82 21.77 6.88
N THR A 153 -7.83 21.58 7.62
CA THR A 153 -7.63 20.91 8.93
C THR A 153 -8.84 20.50 9.77
N LYS A 154 -9.94 20.06 9.18
CA LYS A 154 -11.12 19.61 9.94
C LYS A 154 -10.85 18.37 10.80
N GLN A 155 -9.77 17.61 10.48
CA GLN A 155 -9.32 16.51 11.33
C GLN A 155 -7.82 16.64 11.62
N ARG A 156 -7.49 17.55 12.54
CA ARG A 156 -6.16 17.60 13.16
C ARG A 156 -5.93 16.47 14.17
N GLU A 157 -7.00 15.84 14.58
CA GLU A 157 -6.99 14.72 15.53
C GLU A 157 -8.17 13.79 15.23
N GLY A 158 -8.06 12.54 15.59
CA GLY A 158 -9.10 11.54 15.37
C GLY A 158 -8.76 10.19 15.98
N VAL A 159 -9.68 9.27 15.80
CA VAL A 159 -9.53 7.89 16.25
C VAL A 159 -9.21 7.01 15.04
N TYR A 160 -8.10 6.28 15.12
CA TYR A 160 -7.78 5.23 14.15
C TYR A 160 -8.54 3.95 14.47
N GLN A 161 -8.72 3.68 15.77
CA GLN A 161 -9.25 2.43 16.25
C GLN A 161 -9.83 2.58 17.65
N GLU A 162 -11.00 1.97 17.88
CA GLU A 162 -11.65 1.99 19.19
C GLU A 162 -11.53 0.66 19.96
N SER A 163 -11.29 -0.45 19.27
CA SER A 163 -11.22 -1.78 19.88
C SER A 163 -10.28 -2.71 19.10
N PRO A 164 -9.52 -3.63 19.75
CA PRO A 164 -9.46 -3.88 21.20
C PRO A 164 -8.71 -2.80 22.00
N GLU A 165 -7.97 -1.92 21.33
CA GLU A 165 -7.20 -0.85 21.93
C GLU A 165 -7.60 0.49 21.30
N LEU A 166 -7.71 1.53 22.13
CA LEU A 166 -7.96 2.88 21.64
C LEU A 166 -6.67 3.45 21.04
N VAL A 167 -6.66 3.65 19.71
CA VAL A 167 -5.57 4.30 19.00
C VAL A 167 -6.06 5.58 18.37
N THR A 168 -5.41 6.68 18.73
CA THR A 168 -5.74 8.03 18.26
C THR A 168 -4.60 8.60 17.43
N PHE A 169 -4.89 9.66 16.66
CA PHE A 169 -3.87 10.44 15.97
C PHE A 169 -4.10 11.93 16.17
N ALA A 170 -3.01 12.67 16.17
CA ALA A 170 -3.04 14.13 16.16
C ALA A 170 -2.00 14.67 15.19
N PHE A 171 -2.36 15.67 14.38
CA PHE A 171 -1.42 16.39 13.54
C PHE A 171 -0.45 17.20 14.42
N LYS A 172 0.85 17.04 14.18
CA LYS A 172 1.90 17.79 14.88
C LYS A 172 2.39 18.97 14.05
N GLU A 173 2.90 18.70 12.86
CA GLU A 173 3.51 19.73 12.00
C GLU A 173 3.54 19.28 10.53
N TYR A 174 3.76 20.24 9.63
CA TYR A 174 4.05 19.99 8.22
C TYR A 174 5.47 20.40 7.89
N LEU A 175 6.19 19.55 7.18
CA LEU A 175 7.58 19.74 6.73
C LEU A 175 7.57 20.04 5.23
N PRO A 176 7.51 21.32 4.82
CA PRO A 176 7.31 21.70 3.41
C PRO A 176 8.50 21.32 2.51
N GLU A 177 9.70 21.28 3.04
CA GLU A 177 10.92 20.93 2.30
C GLU A 177 10.95 19.47 1.82
N ILE A 178 10.18 18.61 2.44
CA ILE A 178 10.04 17.19 2.06
C ILE A 178 8.61 16.79 1.71
N GLY A 179 7.66 17.72 1.80
CA GLY A 179 6.25 17.47 1.48
C GLY A 179 5.58 16.46 2.42
N ALA A 180 5.98 16.45 3.71
CA ALA A 180 5.47 15.48 4.67
C ALA A 180 4.71 16.14 5.83
N SER A 181 3.63 15.49 6.28
CA SER A 181 3.01 15.76 7.58
C SER A 181 3.58 14.82 8.64
N VAL A 182 3.78 15.35 9.83
CA VAL A 182 4.11 14.57 11.02
C VAL A 182 2.85 14.46 11.86
N ASN A 183 2.47 13.23 12.17
CA ASN A 183 1.34 12.93 13.03
C ASN A 183 1.82 12.17 14.27
N ILE A 184 1.21 12.46 15.40
CA ILE A 184 1.40 11.69 16.62
C ILE A 184 0.34 10.60 16.63
N ILE A 185 0.76 9.36 16.70
CA ILE A 185 -0.11 8.21 16.89
C ILE A 185 0.02 7.77 18.35
N ARG A 186 -1.10 7.68 19.07
CA ARG A 186 -1.15 7.27 20.48
C ARG A 186 -1.95 6.01 20.64
N ASN A 187 -1.39 5.06 21.34
CA ASN A 187 -2.14 3.97 21.92
C ASN A 187 -2.56 4.40 23.34
N GLU A 188 -3.75 4.92 23.51
CA GLU A 188 -4.27 5.42 24.76
C GLU A 188 -4.44 4.30 25.80
N THR A 189 -4.68 3.08 25.34
CA THR A 189 -4.82 1.90 26.21
C THR A 189 -3.50 1.49 26.86
N ARG A 190 -2.38 1.64 26.11
CA ARG A 190 -1.03 1.28 26.60
C ARG A 190 -0.25 2.46 27.15
N GLY A 191 -0.68 3.69 26.87
CA GLY A 191 0.06 4.91 27.18
C GLY A 191 1.33 5.07 26.35
N GLU A 192 1.32 4.60 25.12
CA GLU A 192 2.47 4.63 24.20
C GLU A 192 2.22 5.63 23.06
N GLU A 193 3.30 6.27 22.59
CA GLU A 193 3.22 7.32 21.55
C GLU A 193 4.29 7.10 20.48
N TYR A 194 3.92 7.41 19.22
CA TYR A 194 4.81 7.29 18.06
C TYR A 194 4.59 8.45 17.08
N GLU A 195 5.68 8.96 16.49
CA GLU A 195 5.63 9.93 15.39
C GLU A 195 5.64 9.23 14.04
N ARG A 196 4.59 9.44 13.22
CA ARG A 196 4.52 8.96 11.85
C ARG A 196 4.65 10.11 10.87
N LYS A 197 5.54 9.96 9.90
CA LYS A 197 5.60 10.84 8.73
C LYS A 197 4.74 10.27 7.61
N SER A 198 3.90 11.13 7.02
CA SER A 198 3.13 10.79 5.83
C SER A 198 3.41 11.79 4.73
N TYR A 199 3.84 11.31 3.57
CA TYR A 199 4.18 12.13 2.42
C TYR A 199 2.96 12.39 1.55
N ALA A 200 2.77 13.66 1.16
CA ALA A 200 1.64 14.08 0.35
C ALA A 200 1.95 13.87 -1.14
N TYR A 201 1.45 12.80 -1.71
CA TYR A 201 1.47 12.58 -3.16
C TYR A 201 0.22 13.17 -3.79
N THR A 202 0.41 13.96 -4.86
CA THR A 202 -0.70 14.43 -5.69
C THR A 202 -0.77 13.61 -6.97
N VAL A 203 -1.95 13.56 -7.59
CA VAL A 203 -2.13 12.86 -8.87
C VAL A 203 -1.09 13.28 -9.92
N PRO A 204 -0.80 14.59 -10.15
CA PRO A 204 0.24 15.00 -11.10
C PRO A 204 1.64 14.49 -10.75
N VAL A 205 1.99 14.42 -9.47
CA VAL A 205 3.30 13.92 -9.02
C VAL A 205 3.43 12.43 -9.30
N VAL A 206 2.42 11.64 -8.94
CA VAL A 206 2.37 10.19 -9.23
C VAL A 206 2.50 9.94 -10.72
N HIS A 207 1.67 10.61 -11.53
CA HIS A 207 1.68 10.44 -12.99
C HIS A 207 3.01 10.84 -13.63
N THR A 208 3.62 11.94 -13.17
CA THR A 208 4.89 12.42 -13.71
C THR A 208 6.02 11.44 -13.42
N ILE A 209 6.13 10.97 -12.18
CA ILE A 209 7.22 10.07 -11.77
C ILE A 209 7.08 8.71 -12.43
N THR A 210 5.87 8.12 -12.37
CA THR A 210 5.63 6.78 -12.94
C THR A 210 5.73 6.82 -14.46
N GLY A 211 5.26 7.90 -15.07
CA GLY A 211 5.34 8.14 -16.52
C GLY A 211 6.74 8.32 -17.09
N ILE A 212 7.79 8.39 -16.26
CA ILE A 212 9.19 8.39 -16.73
C ILE A 212 9.57 7.03 -17.35
N VAL A 213 9.03 5.93 -16.83
CA VAL A 213 9.44 4.56 -17.19
C VAL A 213 8.29 3.63 -17.58
N LEU A 214 7.06 3.99 -17.25
CA LEU A 214 5.84 3.23 -17.56
C LEU A 214 4.81 4.12 -18.25
N THR A 215 3.99 3.52 -19.11
CA THR A 215 2.89 4.23 -19.79
C THR A 215 1.61 4.09 -18.97
N ARG A 216 0.95 5.21 -18.63
CA ARG A 216 -0.34 5.16 -17.95
C ARG A 216 -1.42 4.77 -18.92
N GLU A 217 -2.16 3.71 -18.62
CA GLU A 217 -3.32 3.26 -19.37
C GLU A 217 -4.63 3.80 -18.82
N GLN A 218 -4.79 3.74 -17.49
CA GLN A 218 -6.03 4.14 -16.85
C GLN A 218 -5.77 4.98 -15.60
N HIS A 219 -6.67 5.91 -15.33
CA HIS A 219 -6.77 6.65 -14.08
C HIS A 219 -8.21 6.55 -13.61
N ILE A 220 -8.44 5.83 -12.53
CA ILE A 220 -9.75 5.51 -12.00
C ILE A 220 -9.97 6.27 -10.69
N ILE A 221 -11.06 7.02 -10.63
CA ILE A 221 -11.50 7.73 -9.43
C ILE A 221 -12.40 6.76 -8.66
N LEU A 222 -11.89 6.25 -7.54
CA LEU A 222 -12.63 5.34 -6.67
C LEU A 222 -13.53 6.09 -5.70
N ASP A 223 -13.08 7.30 -5.27
CA ASP A 223 -13.78 8.22 -4.39
C ASP A 223 -13.22 9.64 -4.58
N GLU A 224 -13.68 10.65 -3.82
CA GLU A 224 -13.30 12.07 -3.95
C GLU A 224 -11.79 12.32 -3.98
N ASN A 225 -11.00 11.53 -3.23
CA ASN A 225 -9.53 11.65 -3.17
C ASN A 225 -8.80 10.31 -3.28
N HIS A 226 -9.51 9.25 -3.69
CA HIS A 226 -9.02 7.88 -3.72
C HIS A 226 -8.95 7.38 -5.16
N PHE A 227 -7.78 6.94 -5.59
CA PHE A 227 -7.46 6.64 -6.98
C PHE A 227 -6.85 5.26 -7.14
N LEU A 228 -7.12 4.66 -8.29
CA LEU A 228 -6.40 3.50 -8.80
C LEU A 228 -5.84 3.87 -10.17
N ASP A 229 -4.54 3.80 -10.32
CA ASP A 229 -3.85 3.96 -11.59
C ASP A 229 -3.34 2.61 -12.11
N ILE A 230 -3.45 2.43 -13.43
CA ILE A 230 -2.92 1.27 -14.15
C ILE A 230 -1.90 1.77 -15.16
N PHE A 231 -0.70 1.26 -15.07
CA PHE A 231 0.43 1.56 -15.96
C PHE A 231 0.91 0.28 -16.64
N THR A 232 1.49 0.41 -17.82
CA THR A 232 2.08 -0.70 -18.62
C THR A 232 3.54 -0.43 -18.90
N LYS A 233 4.34 -1.49 -18.88
CA LYS A 233 5.75 -1.49 -19.33
C LYS A 233 5.86 -1.52 -20.84
#